data_4766a5ef4e4620e584705bd91c54025c
#
_entry.id   4766a5ef4e4620e584705bd91c54025c
#
_cell.length_a   1.000
_cell.length_b   1.000
_cell.length_c   1.000
_cell.angle_alpha   90.00
_cell.angle_beta   90.00
_cell.angle_gamma   90.00
#
_symmetry.space_group_name_H-M   'P 1'
#
loop_
_entity.id
_entity.type
_entity.pdbx_description
1 polymer ?
#
loop_
_entity_poly.entity_id
_entity_poly.type
_entity_poly.pdbx_seq_one_letter_code
_entity_poly.pdbx_strand_id
1 'polypeptide(L)'
;MDIKFESIEGKSFEYRVMMIVFAGFTVAGLLATWWVIQKGIWVTGMYSRAPWGLQIVMAVYYIGLSAGSLVISGLYGVFGKAEYKPFARIAVYIAMLFLIAGLLSIITDQGRMARIFIQPFVHFNLQSMFSINPILYIGHIFICLVYLWALFYEKKTLTKVVATLAFGWAFCVHTGTGAIFGFGARMLYESPLLPASFVAAAMASGTALMIIMIVMLFKLTNRIVDDELIIWLGRFLAICILVVLYFLLVENAY
;
A
#
# COMPACT_ATOMS: atom_id res chain seq x y z
N MET A 1 24.46 18.90 -1.08
CA MET A 1 24.90 17.53 -1.34
C MET A 1 24.33 17.12 -2.70
N ASP A 2 25.19 16.97 -3.71
CA ASP A 2 24.73 16.53 -5.05
C ASP A 2 24.52 15.02 -5.01
N ILE A 3 23.24 14.61 -4.99
CA ILE A 3 22.85 13.20 -4.97
C ILE A 3 22.94 12.68 -6.40
N LYS A 4 23.95 11.88 -6.68
CA LYS A 4 24.05 11.16 -7.96
C LYS A 4 23.28 9.85 -7.85
N PHE A 5 22.30 9.66 -8.75
CA PHE A 5 21.59 8.40 -8.90
C PHE A 5 22.36 7.52 -9.86
N GLU A 6 22.85 6.39 -9.36
CA GLU A 6 23.52 5.37 -10.18
C GLU A 6 22.60 4.17 -10.38
N SER A 7 22.68 3.56 -11.56
CA SER A 7 21.95 2.31 -11.85
C SER A 7 22.52 1.16 -11.02
N ILE A 8 21.65 0.33 -10.45
CA ILE A 8 22.04 -0.90 -9.77
C ILE A 8 22.17 -1.99 -10.83
N GLU A 9 23.39 -2.50 -11.04
CA GLU A 9 23.61 -3.62 -11.96
C GLU A 9 23.29 -4.95 -11.27
N GLY A 10 22.19 -5.59 -11.70
CA GLY A 10 21.74 -6.89 -11.17
C GLY A 10 22.50 -8.08 -11.73
N LYS A 11 23.83 -8.11 -11.62
CA LYS A 11 24.69 -9.16 -12.20
C LYS A 11 25.17 -10.21 -11.20
N SER A 12 24.95 -10.02 -9.90
CA SER A 12 25.44 -10.96 -8.88
C SER A 12 24.69 -12.31 -8.93
N PHE A 13 25.35 -13.34 -8.41
CA PHE A 13 24.74 -14.68 -8.31
C PHE A 13 23.50 -14.65 -7.43
N GLU A 14 23.59 -13.99 -6.30
CA GLU A 14 22.48 -13.83 -5.31
C GLU A 14 21.28 -13.13 -5.94
N TYR A 15 21.50 -12.10 -6.75
CA TYR A 15 20.43 -11.42 -7.48
C TYR A 15 19.71 -12.37 -8.44
N ARG A 16 20.46 -13.17 -9.20
CA ARG A 16 19.88 -14.15 -10.14
C ARG A 16 19.08 -15.23 -9.41
N VAL A 17 19.60 -15.75 -8.29
CA VAL A 17 18.88 -16.74 -7.46
C VAL A 17 17.59 -16.13 -6.94
N MET A 18 17.64 -14.92 -6.39
CA MET A 18 16.47 -14.21 -5.89
C MET A 18 15.41 -14.01 -6.99
N MET A 19 15.84 -13.62 -8.20
CA MET A 19 14.92 -13.45 -9.35
C MET A 19 14.27 -14.77 -9.76
N ILE A 20 15.02 -15.88 -9.76
CA ILE A 20 14.46 -17.22 -10.07
C ILE A 20 13.43 -17.63 -9.02
N VAL A 21 13.72 -17.41 -7.74
CA VAL A 21 12.81 -17.75 -6.64
C VAL A 21 11.50 -16.92 -6.76
N PHE A 22 11.60 -15.60 -6.98
CA PHE A 22 10.42 -14.77 -7.17
C PHE A 22 9.63 -15.11 -8.43
N ALA A 23 10.31 -15.44 -9.54
CA ALA A 23 9.66 -15.94 -10.74
C ALA A 23 8.90 -17.25 -10.46
N GLY A 24 9.50 -18.18 -9.70
CA GLY A 24 8.85 -19.42 -9.28
C GLY A 24 7.57 -19.17 -8.46
N PHE A 25 7.63 -18.29 -7.46
CA PHE A 25 6.44 -17.89 -6.69
C PHE A 25 5.38 -17.21 -7.57
N THR A 26 5.79 -16.37 -8.50
CA THR A 26 4.86 -15.72 -9.44
C THR A 26 4.14 -16.74 -10.30
N VAL A 27 4.86 -17.71 -10.86
CA VAL A 27 4.28 -18.80 -11.67
C VAL A 27 3.33 -19.63 -10.83
N ALA A 28 3.72 -20.01 -9.61
CA ALA A 28 2.86 -20.77 -8.69
C ALA A 28 1.57 -19.99 -8.36
N GLY A 29 1.67 -18.69 -8.10
CA GLY A 29 0.52 -17.80 -7.87
C GLY A 29 -0.41 -17.71 -9.07
N LEU A 30 0.14 -17.58 -10.29
CA LEU A 30 -0.64 -17.57 -11.52
C LEU A 30 -1.37 -18.89 -11.76
N LEU A 31 -0.72 -20.02 -11.51
CA LEU A 31 -1.34 -21.35 -11.62
C LEU A 31 -2.47 -21.54 -10.58
N ALA A 32 -2.25 -21.12 -9.34
CA ALA A 32 -3.27 -21.14 -8.31
C ALA A 32 -4.48 -20.26 -8.68
N THR A 33 -4.22 -19.06 -9.17
CA THR A 33 -5.28 -18.13 -9.65
C THR A 33 -6.06 -18.75 -10.80
N TRP A 34 -5.36 -19.32 -11.79
CA TRP A 34 -6.01 -20.03 -12.90
C TRP A 34 -6.89 -21.17 -12.41
N TRP A 35 -6.42 -21.96 -11.44
CA TRP A 35 -7.19 -23.05 -10.83
C TRP A 35 -8.48 -22.52 -10.18
N VAL A 36 -8.40 -21.41 -9.41
CA VAL A 36 -9.58 -20.77 -8.79
C VAL A 36 -10.57 -20.30 -9.84
N ILE A 37 -10.10 -19.72 -10.95
CA ILE A 37 -10.97 -19.27 -12.06
C ILE A 37 -11.74 -20.45 -12.68
N GLN A 38 -11.08 -21.59 -12.88
CA GLN A 38 -11.68 -22.78 -13.50
C GLN A 38 -12.66 -23.52 -12.58
N LYS A 39 -12.33 -23.62 -11.31
CA LYS A 39 -13.11 -24.40 -10.33
C LYS A 39 -14.11 -23.56 -9.54
N GLY A 40 -13.90 -22.24 -9.48
CA GLY A 40 -14.68 -21.32 -8.66
C GLY A 40 -14.07 -21.12 -7.27
N ILE A 41 -14.52 -20.07 -6.61
CA ILE A 41 -13.94 -19.56 -5.36
C ILE A 41 -14.08 -20.54 -4.17
N TRP A 42 -14.99 -21.51 -4.26
CA TRP A 42 -15.21 -22.49 -3.21
C TRP A 42 -13.96 -23.34 -2.87
N VAL A 43 -13.03 -23.50 -3.84
CA VAL A 43 -11.76 -24.22 -3.61
C VAL A 43 -10.85 -23.52 -2.60
N THR A 44 -11.09 -22.25 -2.31
CA THR A 44 -10.37 -21.49 -1.27
C THR A 44 -10.95 -21.66 0.13
N GLY A 45 -12.03 -22.45 0.28
CA GLY A 45 -12.73 -22.65 1.55
C GLY A 45 -13.69 -21.52 1.91
N MET A 46 -13.88 -20.53 1.02
CA MET A 46 -14.83 -19.45 1.26
C MET A 46 -16.28 -19.89 1.01
N TYR A 47 -17.18 -19.45 1.89
CA TYR A 47 -18.61 -19.73 1.82
C TYR A 47 -19.42 -18.57 2.44
N SER A 48 -20.74 -18.64 2.41
CA SER A 48 -21.63 -17.52 2.79
C SER A 48 -21.39 -16.98 4.21
N ARG A 49 -20.94 -17.82 5.16
CA ARG A 49 -20.59 -17.37 6.53
C ARG A 49 -19.17 -16.83 6.67
N ALA A 50 -18.24 -17.26 5.81
CA ALA A 50 -16.86 -16.78 5.75
C ALA A 50 -16.55 -16.29 4.33
N PRO A 51 -17.04 -15.09 3.95
CA PRO A 51 -16.98 -14.58 2.58
C PRO A 51 -15.67 -13.91 2.23
N TRP A 52 -14.81 -13.65 3.22
CA TRP A 52 -13.51 -13.02 3.05
C TRP A 52 -12.41 -13.99 3.47
N GLY A 53 -11.54 -14.31 2.52
CA GLY A 53 -10.41 -15.21 2.70
C GLY A 53 -9.08 -14.46 2.81
N LEU A 54 -8.01 -15.23 2.69
CA LEU A 54 -6.63 -14.72 2.77
C LEU A 54 -6.36 -13.62 1.76
N GLN A 55 -6.95 -13.66 0.56
CA GLN A 55 -6.75 -12.67 -0.48
C GLN A 55 -7.21 -11.27 -0.05
N ILE A 56 -8.34 -11.18 0.64
CA ILE A 56 -8.81 -9.88 1.17
C ILE A 56 -7.92 -9.40 2.32
N VAL A 57 -7.47 -10.30 3.20
CA VAL A 57 -6.51 -9.94 4.26
C VAL A 57 -5.22 -9.37 3.65
N MET A 58 -4.68 -10.05 2.63
CA MET A 58 -3.49 -9.58 1.91
C MET A 58 -3.74 -8.28 1.17
N ALA A 59 -4.91 -8.11 0.54
CA ALA A 59 -5.28 -6.87 -0.12
C ALA A 59 -5.25 -5.68 0.85
N VAL A 60 -5.93 -5.81 1.99
CA VAL A 60 -5.96 -4.78 3.05
C VAL A 60 -4.55 -4.45 3.54
N TYR A 61 -3.75 -5.49 3.78
CA TYR A 61 -2.36 -5.35 4.22
C TYR A 61 -1.51 -4.59 3.18
N TYR A 62 -1.57 -4.98 1.91
CA TYR A 62 -0.82 -4.31 0.84
C TYR A 62 -1.27 -2.86 0.61
N ILE A 63 -2.58 -2.61 0.65
CA ILE A 63 -3.11 -1.25 0.58
C ILE A 63 -2.58 -0.42 1.76
N GLY A 64 -2.52 -0.99 2.98
CA GLY A 64 -1.93 -0.38 4.16
C GLY A 64 -0.47 0.02 3.96
N LEU A 65 0.35 -0.92 3.49
CA LEU A 65 1.76 -0.67 3.18
C LEU A 65 1.95 0.43 2.12
N SER A 66 1.07 0.47 1.12
CA SER A 66 1.09 1.48 0.07
C SER A 66 1.02 2.91 0.63
N ALA A 67 -0.01 3.22 1.42
CA ALA A 67 -0.18 4.60 1.88
C ALA A 67 0.83 4.99 2.96
N GLY A 68 1.16 4.08 3.87
CA GLY A 68 2.19 4.37 4.86
C GLY A 68 3.56 4.69 4.23
N SER A 69 3.88 4.06 3.10
CA SER A 69 5.09 4.40 2.33
C SER A 69 5.08 5.84 1.83
N LEU A 70 3.92 6.39 1.45
CA LEU A 70 3.81 7.79 1.01
C LEU A 70 4.07 8.80 2.12
N VAL A 71 3.96 8.43 3.39
CA VAL A 71 4.32 9.33 4.51
C VAL A 71 5.76 9.81 4.37
N ILE A 72 6.70 8.90 4.07
CA ILE A 72 8.12 9.26 3.91
C ILE A 72 8.34 10.14 2.68
N SER A 73 7.64 9.83 1.58
CA SER A 73 7.68 10.70 0.41
C SER A 73 7.10 12.09 0.71
N GLY A 74 6.07 12.17 1.57
CA GLY A 74 5.47 13.41 2.05
C GLY A 74 6.45 14.28 2.82
N LEU A 75 7.39 13.70 3.57
CA LEU A 75 8.43 14.46 4.30
C LEU A 75 9.26 15.33 3.36
N TYR A 76 9.60 14.82 2.18
CA TYR A 76 10.27 15.62 1.15
C TYR A 76 9.30 16.51 0.39
N GLY A 77 8.25 15.93 -0.19
CA GLY A 77 7.40 16.61 -1.15
C GLY A 77 6.46 17.67 -0.53
N VAL A 78 5.94 17.39 0.67
CA VAL A 78 5.00 18.27 1.39
C VAL A 78 5.75 19.20 2.34
N PHE A 79 6.58 18.63 3.21
CA PHE A 79 7.26 19.38 4.27
C PHE A 79 8.62 19.97 3.84
N GLY A 80 9.09 19.67 2.62
CA GLY A 80 10.31 20.26 2.04
C GLY A 80 11.62 19.79 2.68
N LYS A 81 11.62 18.70 3.45
CA LYS A 81 12.81 18.17 4.10
C LYS A 81 13.73 17.51 3.07
N ALA A 82 14.78 18.23 2.66
CA ALA A 82 15.68 17.82 1.57
C ALA A 82 16.42 16.50 1.85
N GLU A 83 16.67 16.17 3.09
CA GLU A 83 17.29 14.93 3.55
C GLU A 83 16.53 13.66 3.11
N TYR A 84 15.20 13.77 2.94
CA TYR A 84 14.35 12.65 2.49
C TYR A 84 14.22 12.53 0.97
N LYS A 85 14.85 13.44 0.18
CA LYS A 85 14.79 13.41 -1.30
C LYS A 85 15.19 12.05 -1.90
N PRO A 86 16.27 11.35 -1.45
CA PRO A 86 16.66 10.06 -2.00
C PRO A 86 15.60 8.98 -1.79
N PHE A 87 14.88 9.05 -0.67
CA PHE A 87 13.89 8.04 -0.28
C PHE A 87 12.53 8.28 -0.92
N ALA A 88 12.23 9.53 -1.31
CA ALA A 88 10.94 9.89 -1.87
C ALA A 88 10.59 9.08 -3.14
N ARG A 89 11.55 8.89 -4.05
CA ARG A 89 11.35 8.10 -5.28
C ARG A 89 11.04 6.64 -4.97
N ILE A 90 11.81 6.06 -4.05
CA ILE A 90 11.64 4.66 -3.61
C ILE A 90 10.29 4.49 -2.92
N ALA A 91 9.93 5.42 -2.05
CA ALA A 91 8.69 5.39 -1.30
C ALA A 91 7.45 5.44 -2.23
N VAL A 92 7.43 6.34 -3.22
CA VAL A 92 6.31 6.42 -4.18
C VAL A 92 6.24 5.19 -5.06
N TYR A 93 7.40 4.67 -5.51
CA TYR A 93 7.45 3.44 -6.31
C TYR A 93 6.92 2.24 -5.54
N ILE A 94 7.36 2.07 -4.28
CA ILE A 94 6.88 1.02 -3.37
C ILE A 94 5.38 1.17 -3.13
N ALA A 95 4.90 2.38 -2.86
CA ALA A 95 3.48 2.65 -2.65
C ALA A 95 2.64 2.18 -3.84
N MET A 96 3.06 2.50 -5.06
CA MET A 96 2.37 2.08 -6.28
C MET A 96 2.37 0.56 -6.43
N LEU A 97 3.51 -0.11 -6.22
CA LEU A 97 3.62 -1.57 -6.36
C LEU A 97 2.75 -2.31 -5.35
N PHE A 98 2.73 -1.88 -4.09
CA PHE A 98 1.90 -2.50 -3.07
C PHE A 98 0.40 -2.27 -3.33
N LEU A 99 0.00 -1.11 -3.85
CA LEU A 99 -1.39 -0.92 -4.24
C LEU A 99 -1.77 -1.85 -5.40
N ILE A 100 -0.92 -2.00 -6.41
CA ILE A 100 -1.17 -2.94 -7.52
C ILE A 100 -1.28 -4.37 -6.99
N ALA A 101 -0.40 -4.79 -6.07
CA ALA A 101 -0.47 -6.11 -5.44
C ALA A 101 -1.79 -6.30 -4.66
N GLY A 102 -2.23 -5.28 -3.93
CA GLY A 102 -3.52 -5.28 -3.24
C GLY A 102 -4.70 -5.43 -4.21
N LEU A 103 -4.69 -4.68 -5.31
CA LEU A 103 -5.73 -4.81 -6.34
C LEU A 103 -5.74 -6.19 -7.00
N LEU A 104 -4.57 -6.76 -7.30
CA LEU A 104 -4.47 -8.13 -7.83
C LEU A 104 -5.06 -9.14 -6.84
N SER A 105 -4.83 -8.98 -5.54
CA SER A 105 -5.42 -9.81 -4.50
C SER A 105 -6.96 -9.69 -4.48
N ILE A 106 -7.51 -8.47 -4.62
CA ILE A 106 -8.97 -8.25 -4.71
C ILE A 106 -9.54 -8.92 -5.98
N ILE A 107 -8.86 -8.76 -7.12
CA ILE A 107 -9.29 -9.33 -8.40
C ILE A 107 -9.37 -10.86 -8.31
N THR A 108 -8.38 -11.50 -7.69
CA THR A 108 -8.36 -12.97 -7.53
C THR A 108 -9.42 -13.47 -6.57
N ASP A 109 -9.85 -12.66 -5.60
CA ASP A 109 -10.89 -12.98 -4.62
C ASP A 109 -12.31 -12.97 -5.23
N GLN A 110 -12.55 -12.23 -6.30
CA GLN A 110 -13.90 -12.03 -6.86
C GLN A 110 -14.45 -13.25 -7.63
N GLY A 111 -13.65 -14.27 -7.92
CA GLY A 111 -14.05 -15.47 -8.66
C GLY A 111 -14.52 -15.23 -10.10
N ARG A 112 -15.12 -14.10 -10.39
CA ARG A 112 -15.53 -13.63 -11.73
C ARG A 112 -14.86 -12.33 -12.09
N MET A 113 -13.58 -12.39 -12.44
CA MET A 113 -12.72 -11.22 -12.67
C MET A 113 -13.28 -10.18 -13.62
N ALA A 114 -13.98 -10.59 -14.70
CA ALA A 114 -14.53 -9.64 -15.66
C ALA A 114 -15.55 -8.66 -15.04
N ARG A 115 -16.24 -9.06 -13.98
CA ARG A 115 -17.26 -8.23 -13.33
C ARG A 115 -16.67 -7.07 -12.53
N ILE A 116 -15.45 -7.20 -12.01
CA ILE A 116 -14.82 -6.16 -11.20
C ILE A 116 -14.51 -4.90 -12.02
N PHE A 117 -14.30 -5.06 -13.33
CA PHE A 117 -14.01 -3.94 -14.23
C PHE A 117 -15.29 -3.24 -14.74
N ILE A 118 -16.43 -3.88 -14.63
CA ILE A 118 -17.69 -3.37 -15.21
C ILE A 118 -18.65 -2.93 -14.11
N GLN A 119 -18.88 -3.76 -13.10
CA GLN A 119 -19.93 -3.52 -12.11
C GLN A 119 -19.79 -2.24 -11.29
N PRO A 120 -18.60 -1.84 -10.78
CA PRO A 120 -18.45 -0.61 -10.00
C PRO A 120 -18.80 0.65 -10.80
N PHE A 121 -18.68 0.59 -12.13
CA PHE A 121 -18.96 1.73 -13.01
C PHE A 121 -20.38 1.72 -13.57
N VAL A 122 -20.92 0.54 -13.90
CA VAL A 122 -22.27 0.42 -14.44
C VAL A 122 -23.35 0.58 -13.36
N HIS A 123 -23.07 0.06 -12.14
CA HIS A 123 -23.96 0.16 -10.99
C HIS A 123 -23.40 1.12 -9.93
N PHE A 124 -22.83 2.25 -10.39
CA PHE A 124 -22.20 3.21 -9.50
C PHE A 124 -23.19 3.78 -8.49
N ASN A 125 -22.85 3.70 -7.20
CA ASN A 125 -23.64 4.25 -6.12
C ASN A 125 -22.73 4.98 -5.13
N LEU A 126 -22.95 6.29 -4.96
CA LEU A 126 -22.21 7.13 -4.02
C LEU A 126 -22.36 6.72 -2.54
N GLN A 127 -23.41 5.98 -2.20
CA GLN A 127 -23.62 5.46 -0.84
C GLN A 127 -22.88 4.15 -0.59
N SER A 128 -22.25 3.56 -1.62
CA SER A 128 -21.54 2.29 -1.52
C SER A 128 -20.04 2.49 -1.55
N MET A 129 -19.34 2.14 -0.49
CA MET A 129 -17.88 2.14 -0.44
C MET A 129 -17.26 1.19 -1.48
N PHE A 130 -17.97 0.12 -1.85
CA PHE A 130 -17.54 -0.77 -2.94
C PHE A 130 -17.53 -0.10 -4.32
N SER A 131 -18.35 0.93 -4.54
CA SER A 131 -18.34 1.72 -5.78
C SER A 131 -17.31 2.83 -5.76
N ILE A 132 -17.07 3.44 -4.59
CA ILE A 132 -16.15 4.57 -4.44
C ILE A 132 -14.68 4.10 -4.44
N ASN A 133 -14.36 3.00 -3.76
CA ASN A 133 -12.99 2.55 -3.59
C ASN A 133 -12.24 2.25 -4.89
N PRO A 134 -12.81 1.63 -5.93
CA PRO A 134 -12.12 1.47 -7.22
C PRO A 134 -11.63 2.79 -7.82
N ILE A 135 -12.43 3.86 -7.69
CA ILE A 135 -12.04 5.20 -8.15
C ILE A 135 -10.87 5.73 -7.32
N LEU A 136 -10.91 5.55 -6.00
CA LEU A 136 -9.82 5.93 -5.11
C LEU A 136 -8.53 5.19 -5.44
N TYR A 137 -8.59 3.88 -5.71
CA TYR A 137 -7.42 3.07 -6.04
C TYR A 137 -6.83 3.46 -7.40
N ILE A 138 -7.65 3.63 -8.44
CA ILE A 138 -7.19 4.05 -9.77
C ILE A 138 -6.57 5.46 -9.69
N GLY A 139 -7.26 6.38 -8.99
CA GLY A 139 -6.76 7.74 -8.75
C GLY A 139 -5.43 7.74 -8.02
N HIS A 140 -5.23 6.86 -7.02
CA HIS A 140 -3.97 6.73 -6.30
C HIS A 140 -2.81 6.30 -7.22
N ILE A 141 -3.03 5.29 -8.07
CA ILE A 141 -2.02 4.85 -9.05
C ILE A 141 -1.65 5.99 -9.99
N PHE A 142 -2.66 6.69 -10.52
CA PHE A 142 -2.43 7.82 -11.43
C PHE A 142 -1.62 8.94 -10.74
N ILE A 143 -1.98 9.32 -9.52
CA ILE A 143 -1.27 10.33 -8.74
C ILE A 143 0.18 9.88 -8.47
N CYS A 144 0.41 8.61 -8.12
CA CYS A 144 1.76 8.07 -7.92
C CYS A 144 2.60 8.12 -9.21
N LEU A 145 2.02 7.82 -10.37
CA LEU A 145 2.71 7.91 -11.65
C LEU A 145 3.14 9.36 -11.97
N VAL A 146 2.23 10.33 -11.79
CA VAL A 146 2.54 11.74 -12.00
C VAL A 146 3.57 12.22 -10.97
N TYR A 147 3.50 11.74 -9.74
CA TYR A 147 4.45 12.07 -8.69
C TYR A 147 5.85 11.53 -9.00
N LEU A 148 5.97 10.26 -9.42
CA LEU A 148 7.23 9.69 -9.88
C LEU A 148 7.80 10.48 -11.05
N TRP A 149 6.97 10.81 -12.03
CA TRP A 149 7.37 11.62 -13.16
C TRP A 149 7.94 12.97 -12.70
N ALA A 150 7.24 13.69 -11.80
CA ALA A 150 7.69 14.96 -11.27
C ALA A 150 9.03 14.86 -10.50
N LEU A 151 9.23 13.77 -9.74
CA LEU A 151 10.46 13.49 -9.01
C LEU A 151 11.64 13.18 -9.95
N PHE A 152 11.41 12.45 -11.06
CA PHE A 152 12.45 12.14 -12.03
C PHE A 152 12.89 13.36 -12.81
N TYR A 153 11.97 14.21 -13.21
CA TYR A 153 12.24 15.44 -13.97
C TYR A 153 12.54 16.67 -13.08
N GLU A 154 12.68 16.46 -11.77
CA GLU A 154 13.04 17.48 -10.78
C GLU A 154 12.17 18.76 -10.81
N LYS A 155 10.90 18.63 -11.16
CA LYS A 155 9.92 19.72 -11.23
C LYS A 155 9.44 20.11 -9.83
N LYS A 156 10.22 20.93 -9.11
CA LYS A 156 10.00 21.28 -7.68
C LYS A 156 8.56 21.68 -7.34
N THR A 157 7.96 22.61 -8.10
CA THR A 157 6.58 23.06 -7.85
C THR A 157 5.58 21.95 -8.06
N LEU A 158 5.68 21.20 -9.17
CA LEU A 158 4.79 20.08 -9.44
C LEU A 158 4.96 18.97 -8.41
N THR A 159 6.20 18.66 -8.02
CA THR A 159 6.51 17.69 -6.96
C THR A 159 5.78 18.04 -5.66
N LYS A 160 5.81 19.32 -5.23
CA LYS A 160 5.11 19.75 -4.02
C LYS A 160 3.59 19.59 -4.13
N VAL A 161 3.00 20.03 -5.24
CA VAL A 161 1.55 19.91 -5.46
C VAL A 161 1.10 18.46 -5.48
N VAL A 162 1.77 17.62 -6.28
CA VAL A 162 1.38 16.22 -6.43
C VAL A 162 1.68 15.42 -5.17
N ALA A 163 2.75 15.75 -4.41
CA ALA A 163 3.01 15.16 -3.11
C ALA A 163 1.88 15.42 -2.11
N THR A 164 1.40 16.68 -2.06
CA THR A 164 0.29 17.06 -1.18
C THR A 164 -0.98 16.32 -1.57
N LEU A 165 -1.27 16.24 -2.87
CA LEU A 165 -2.41 15.46 -3.38
C LEU A 165 -2.26 13.96 -3.05
N ALA A 166 -1.09 13.36 -3.27
CA ALA A 166 -0.81 11.95 -2.99
C ALA A 166 -1.01 11.63 -1.51
N PHE A 167 -0.49 12.50 -0.64
CA PHE A 167 -0.62 12.37 0.81
C PHE A 167 -2.09 12.40 1.25
N GLY A 168 -2.84 13.44 0.85
CA GLY A 168 -4.28 13.53 1.14
C GLY A 168 -5.09 12.39 0.54
N TRP A 169 -4.79 11.99 -0.70
CA TRP A 169 -5.46 10.88 -1.37
C TRP A 169 -5.23 9.54 -0.67
N ALA A 170 -4.04 9.32 -0.11
CA ALA A 170 -3.74 8.14 0.68
C ALA A 170 -4.66 8.00 1.90
N PHE A 171 -4.97 9.11 2.59
CA PHE A 171 -5.97 9.09 3.68
C PHE A 171 -7.35 8.68 3.16
N CYS A 172 -7.79 9.22 2.01
CA CYS A 172 -9.08 8.86 1.41
C CYS A 172 -9.13 7.36 1.06
N VAL A 173 -8.07 6.80 0.47
CA VAL A 173 -7.95 5.38 0.14
C VAL A 173 -8.11 4.50 1.38
N HIS A 174 -7.45 4.85 2.48
CA HIS A 174 -7.48 4.04 3.71
C HIS A 174 -8.79 4.19 4.47
N THR A 175 -9.30 5.42 4.55
CA THR A 175 -10.62 5.69 5.13
C THR A 175 -11.70 4.92 4.35
N GLY A 176 -11.65 4.94 3.00
CA GLY A 176 -12.56 4.20 2.15
C GLY A 176 -12.44 2.68 2.33
N THR A 177 -11.20 2.16 2.40
CA THR A 177 -10.97 0.73 2.65
C THR A 177 -11.51 0.31 4.03
N GLY A 178 -11.22 1.07 5.08
CA GLY A 178 -11.76 0.82 6.42
C GLY A 178 -13.28 0.94 6.49
N ALA A 179 -13.86 1.86 5.70
CA ALA A 179 -15.31 2.05 5.62
C ALA A 179 -16.04 0.86 4.97
N ILE A 180 -15.40 0.11 4.05
CA ILE A 180 -15.97 -1.14 3.53
C ILE A 180 -16.28 -2.11 4.67
N PHE A 181 -15.37 -2.20 5.65
CA PHE A 181 -15.54 -3.11 6.78
C PHE A 181 -16.38 -2.47 7.89
N GLY A 182 -16.10 -1.22 8.26
CA GLY A 182 -16.74 -0.54 9.40
C GLY A 182 -18.20 -0.20 9.19
N PHE A 183 -18.63 0.02 7.94
CA PHE A 183 -20.03 0.34 7.59
C PHE A 183 -20.72 -0.81 6.83
N GLY A 184 -20.07 -1.98 6.74
CA GLY A 184 -20.68 -3.18 6.19
C GLY A 184 -21.77 -3.72 7.12
N ALA A 185 -22.85 -4.28 6.55
CA ALA A 185 -23.96 -4.87 7.29
C ALA A 185 -23.60 -6.17 8.03
N ARG A 186 -22.41 -6.26 8.61
CA ARG A 186 -21.90 -7.45 9.33
C ARG A 186 -21.53 -7.06 10.75
N MET A 187 -22.31 -7.51 11.71
CA MET A 187 -22.18 -7.21 13.14
C MET A 187 -20.75 -7.40 13.72
N LEU A 188 -19.95 -8.30 13.15
CA LEU A 188 -18.58 -8.59 13.61
C LEU A 188 -17.57 -7.45 13.30
N TYR A 189 -17.88 -6.57 12.35
CA TYR A 189 -16.96 -5.54 11.87
C TYR A 189 -17.60 -4.15 11.91
N GLU A 190 -18.85 -4.02 12.35
CA GLU A 190 -19.56 -2.75 12.41
C GLU A 190 -18.96 -1.87 13.52
N SER A 191 -18.06 -0.98 13.11
CA SER A 191 -17.45 -0.01 14.01
C SER A 191 -17.18 1.30 13.28
N PRO A 192 -17.67 2.42 13.78
CA PRO A 192 -17.39 3.74 13.19
C PRO A 192 -15.92 4.15 13.37
N LEU A 193 -15.16 3.48 14.23
CA LEU A 193 -13.74 3.74 14.48
C LEU A 193 -12.85 3.02 13.47
N LEU A 194 -13.35 1.99 12.78
CA LEU A 194 -12.56 1.17 11.86
C LEU A 194 -11.87 1.98 10.75
N PRO A 195 -12.52 2.94 10.07
CA PRO A 195 -11.84 3.76 9.08
C PRO A 195 -10.64 4.54 9.63
N ALA A 196 -10.74 5.06 10.85
CA ALA A 196 -9.65 5.79 11.51
C ALA A 196 -8.53 4.83 11.96
N SER A 197 -8.87 3.66 12.50
CA SER A 197 -7.90 2.64 12.91
C SER A 197 -7.12 2.09 11.71
N PHE A 198 -7.76 1.94 10.55
CA PHE A 198 -7.09 1.55 9.30
C PHE A 198 -6.03 2.56 8.85
N VAL A 199 -6.34 3.86 8.95
CA VAL A 199 -5.35 4.91 8.65
C VAL A 199 -4.16 4.81 9.61
N ALA A 200 -4.40 4.67 10.90
CA ALA A 200 -3.33 4.56 11.91
C ALA A 200 -2.47 3.30 11.67
N ALA A 201 -3.10 2.15 11.41
CA ALA A 201 -2.42 0.90 11.10
C ALA A 201 -1.58 0.99 9.83
N ALA A 202 -2.08 1.67 8.79
CA ALA A 202 -1.36 1.91 7.55
C ALA A 202 -0.11 2.77 7.78
N MET A 203 -0.23 3.84 8.58
CA MET A 203 0.92 4.69 8.93
C MET A 203 1.98 3.90 9.69
N ALA A 204 1.60 3.05 10.62
CA ALA A 204 2.52 2.19 11.37
C ALA A 204 3.20 1.17 10.45
N SER A 205 2.43 0.35 9.75
CA SER A 205 2.95 -0.74 8.91
C SER A 205 3.79 -0.24 7.75
N GLY A 206 3.35 0.81 7.05
CA GLY A 206 4.09 1.39 5.94
C GLY A 206 5.38 2.10 6.39
N THR A 207 5.39 2.77 7.54
CA THR A 207 6.62 3.33 8.10
C THR A 207 7.61 2.24 8.48
N ALA A 208 7.16 1.16 9.12
CA ALA A 208 7.98 0.00 9.43
C ALA A 208 8.58 -0.64 8.17
N LEU A 209 7.76 -0.85 7.13
CA LEU A 209 8.23 -1.34 5.84
C LEU A 209 9.33 -0.44 5.26
N MET A 210 9.12 0.87 5.26
CA MET A 210 10.09 1.81 4.69
C MET A 210 11.41 1.84 5.46
N ILE A 211 11.39 1.72 6.78
CA ILE A 211 12.62 1.58 7.57
C ILE A 211 13.39 0.34 7.11
N ILE A 212 12.71 -0.80 7.03
CA ILE A 212 13.31 -2.07 6.57
C ILE A 212 13.88 -1.93 5.17
N MET A 213 13.10 -1.38 4.23
CA MET A 213 13.50 -1.22 2.84
C MET A 213 14.68 -0.27 2.67
N ILE A 214 14.71 0.84 3.39
CA ILE A 214 15.82 1.79 3.37
C ILE A 214 17.10 1.11 3.90
N VAL A 215 17.04 0.50 5.09
CA VAL A 215 18.19 -0.16 5.71
C VAL A 215 18.72 -1.29 4.81
N MET A 216 17.82 -2.16 4.28
CA MET A 216 18.23 -3.24 3.39
C MET A 216 18.85 -2.73 2.10
N LEU A 217 18.22 -1.76 1.44
CA LEU A 217 18.68 -1.24 0.15
C LEU A 217 20.07 -0.58 0.27
N PHE A 218 20.25 0.22 1.32
CA PHE A 218 21.52 0.90 1.56
C PHE A 218 22.62 -0.09 1.94
N LYS A 219 22.31 -1.09 2.77
CA LYS A 219 23.26 -2.15 3.13
C LYS A 219 23.67 -2.97 1.90
N LEU A 220 22.72 -3.36 1.05
CA LEU A 220 22.99 -4.15 -0.16
C LEU A 220 23.76 -3.35 -1.22
N THR A 221 23.65 -2.02 -1.22
CA THR A 221 24.35 -1.13 -2.16
C THR A 221 25.64 -0.52 -1.59
N ASN A 222 26.07 -0.97 -0.39
CA ASN A 222 27.24 -0.42 0.32
C ASN A 222 27.18 1.11 0.52
N ARG A 223 25.99 1.64 0.74
CA ARG A 223 25.75 3.06 1.01
C ARG A 223 25.50 3.28 2.50
N ILE A 224 25.86 4.43 2.99
CA ILE A 224 25.66 4.81 4.39
C ILE A 224 24.34 5.56 4.51
N VAL A 225 23.48 5.13 5.43
CA VAL A 225 22.27 5.85 5.85
C VAL A 225 22.61 6.66 7.08
N ASP A 226 22.06 7.85 7.18
CA ASP A 226 22.18 8.65 8.39
C ASP A 226 21.35 8.00 9.51
N ASP A 227 22.01 7.67 10.62
CA ASP A 227 21.39 7.03 11.79
C ASP A 227 20.33 7.93 12.41
N GLU A 228 20.51 9.26 12.40
CA GLU A 228 19.51 10.20 12.94
C GLU A 228 18.18 10.10 12.20
N LEU A 229 18.24 9.90 10.88
CA LEU A 229 17.04 9.72 10.04
C LEU A 229 16.27 8.45 10.41
N ILE A 230 16.97 7.34 10.61
CA ILE A 230 16.36 6.07 11.01
C ILE A 230 15.78 6.16 12.43
N ILE A 231 16.49 6.81 13.35
CA ILE A 231 16.01 7.03 14.71
C ILE A 231 14.73 7.89 14.70
N TRP A 232 14.69 8.94 13.88
CA TRP A 232 13.50 9.78 13.76
C TRP A 232 12.28 8.98 13.22
N LEU A 233 12.49 8.18 12.16
CA LEU A 233 11.46 7.28 11.64
C LEU A 233 11.01 6.25 12.67
N GLY A 234 11.92 5.72 13.48
CA GLY A 234 11.61 4.81 14.58
C GLY A 234 10.74 5.47 15.66
N ARG A 235 11.04 6.72 16.04
CA ARG A 235 10.19 7.49 16.96
C ARG A 235 8.80 7.76 16.38
N PHE A 236 8.72 8.13 15.11
CA PHE A 236 7.45 8.30 14.42
C PHE A 236 6.64 7.00 14.39
N LEU A 237 7.29 5.87 14.10
CA LEU A 237 6.67 4.54 14.14
C LEU A 237 6.12 4.22 15.53
N ALA A 238 6.88 4.51 16.60
CA ALA A 238 6.42 4.28 17.97
C ALA A 238 5.14 5.06 18.29
N ILE A 239 5.05 6.33 17.85
CA ILE A 239 3.83 7.13 18.00
C ILE A 239 2.67 6.49 17.22
N CYS A 240 2.88 6.07 15.99
CA CYS A 240 1.85 5.39 15.18
C CYS A 240 1.35 4.10 15.86
N ILE A 241 2.25 3.30 16.44
CA ILE A 241 1.89 2.08 17.18
C ILE A 241 1.04 2.42 18.40
N LEU A 242 1.38 3.47 19.16
CA LEU A 242 0.57 3.90 20.31
C LEU A 242 -0.84 4.31 19.89
N VAL A 243 -0.99 4.99 18.74
CA VAL A 243 -2.31 5.35 18.21
C VAL A 243 -3.10 4.09 17.79
N VAL A 244 -2.45 3.11 17.17
CA VAL A 244 -3.08 1.81 16.84
C VAL A 244 -3.54 1.09 18.10
N LEU A 245 -2.68 1.03 19.12
CA LEU A 245 -3.02 0.41 20.41
C LEU A 245 -4.21 1.11 21.08
N TYR A 246 -4.27 2.44 21.01
CA TYR A 246 -5.41 3.20 21.51
C TYR A 246 -6.73 2.75 20.83
N PHE A 247 -6.76 2.69 19.49
CA PHE A 247 -7.95 2.23 18.77
C PHE A 247 -8.32 0.79 19.13
N LEU A 248 -7.35 -0.12 19.22
CA LEU A 248 -7.57 -1.51 19.62
C LEU A 248 -8.16 -1.61 21.04
N LEU A 249 -7.68 -0.81 21.99
CA LEU A 249 -8.22 -0.78 23.36
C LEU A 249 -9.64 -0.26 23.38
N VAL A 250 -9.95 0.79 22.63
CA VAL A 250 -11.31 1.34 22.54
C VAL A 250 -12.27 0.34 21.91
N GLU A 251 -11.88 -0.31 20.79
CA GLU A 251 -12.71 -1.32 20.13
C GLU A 251 -12.98 -2.55 21.00
N ASN A 252 -12.05 -2.93 21.89
CA ASN A 252 -12.26 -4.07 22.80
C ASN A 252 -13.01 -3.67 24.10
N ALA A 253 -13.20 -2.38 24.37
CA ALA A 253 -13.93 -1.89 25.53
C ALA A 253 -15.44 -1.76 25.29
N TYR A 254 -15.87 -1.82 24.04
CA TYR A 254 -17.26 -1.83 23.59
C TYR A 254 -17.71 -3.21 23.10
#